data_ec27ae0db04e5fc54b8d5314096dfe88
#
_entry.id   ec27ae0db04e5fc54b8d5314096dfe88
#
_cell.length_a   1.000
_cell.length_b   1.000
_cell.length_c   1.000
_cell.angle_alpha   90.00
_cell.angle_beta   90.00
_cell.angle_gamma   90.00
#
_symmetry.space_group_name_H-M   'P 1'
#
loop_
_entity.id
_entity.type
_entity.pdbx_description
1 polymer ?
#
loop_
_entity_poly.entity_id
_entity_poly.type
_entity_poly.pdbx_seq_one_letter_code
_entity_poly.pdbx_strand_id
1 'polypeptide(L)'
;MEQRCHLAAVWLTWLGIPLLAIVIGLRAGWLGALFVFVVGVAGQLLYLRVFPRISRWLGYGSVADEPAPPVAAPTPWPDVTFYSASVCPFCPIVRRRLADLQSQHPFGVKEVDVTFRPEIVRSKGLRSVPVLEANGRILAGNATSSQIAAFLTADAGPGTASH
;
A
#
# COMPACT_ATOMS: atom_id res chain seq x y z
N MET A 1 10.27 6.70 -11.16
CA MET A 1 9.00 6.02 -11.54
C MET A 1 8.23 5.74 -10.25
N GLU A 2 7.05 6.33 -10.07
CA GLU A 2 6.24 6.10 -8.88
C GLU A 2 5.69 4.66 -8.90
N GLN A 3 6.10 3.87 -7.94
CA GLN A 3 5.65 2.49 -7.78
C GLN A 3 4.29 2.50 -7.09
N ARG A 4 3.23 2.45 -7.88
CA ARG A 4 1.83 2.48 -7.43
C ARG A 4 1.14 1.16 -7.82
N CYS A 5 0.37 0.60 -6.91
CA CYS A 5 -0.50 -0.51 -7.21
C CYS A 5 -1.88 0.03 -7.63
N HIS A 6 -2.28 -0.19 -8.87
CA HIS A 6 -3.58 0.25 -9.34
C HIS A 6 -4.69 -0.61 -8.72
N LEU A 7 -5.66 0.03 -8.06
CA LEU A 7 -6.79 -0.64 -7.42
C LEU A 7 -7.60 -1.51 -8.38
N ALA A 8 -7.67 -1.12 -9.66
CA ALA A 8 -8.31 -1.94 -10.69
C ALA A 8 -7.63 -3.31 -10.86
N ALA A 9 -6.30 -3.37 -10.79
CA ALA A 9 -5.57 -4.64 -10.87
C ALA A 9 -5.85 -5.53 -9.65
N VAL A 10 -5.99 -4.93 -8.46
CA VAL A 10 -6.38 -5.64 -7.23
C VAL A 10 -7.74 -6.30 -7.41
N TRP A 11 -8.74 -5.55 -7.88
CA TRP A 11 -10.09 -6.09 -8.07
C TRP A 11 -10.17 -7.12 -9.19
N LEU A 12 -9.42 -6.92 -10.28
CA LEU A 12 -9.34 -7.90 -11.36
C LEU A 12 -8.82 -9.26 -10.89
N THR A 13 -7.81 -9.29 -10.01
CA THR A 13 -7.29 -10.55 -9.47
C THR A 13 -8.28 -11.20 -8.50
N TRP A 14 -8.93 -10.44 -7.63
CA TRP A 14 -9.92 -10.96 -6.68
C TRP A 14 -11.17 -11.51 -7.34
N LEU A 15 -11.63 -10.88 -8.42
CA LEU A 15 -12.81 -11.32 -9.17
C LEU A 15 -12.46 -12.33 -10.27
N GLY A 16 -11.29 -12.20 -10.88
CA GLY A 16 -10.88 -13.02 -12.03
C GLY A 16 -10.64 -14.48 -11.67
N ILE A 17 -10.00 -14.76 -10.54
CA ILE A 17 -9.71 -16.12 -10.10
C ILE A 17 -10.99 -16.92 -9.84
N PRO A 18 -11.96 -16.46 -9.02
CA PRO A 18 -13.19 -17.22 -8.80
C PRO A 18 -14.05 -17.31 -10.07
N LEU A 19 -14.10 -16.26 -10.90
CA LEU A 19 -14.84 -16.31 -12.16
C LEU A 19 -14.26 -17.37 -13.11
N LEU A 20 -12.95 -17.42 -13.25
CA LEU A 20 -12.27 -18.44 -14.06
C LEU A 20 -12.51 -19.85 -13.51
N ALA A 21 -12.48 -20.02 -12.19
CA ALA A 21 -12.77 -21.30 -11.53
C ALA A 21 -14.21 -21.75 -11.82
N ILE A 22 -15.19 -20.84 -11.80
CA ILE A 22 -16.59 -21.15 -12.14
C ILE A 22 -16.70 -21.60 -13.61
N VAL A 23 -16.11 -20.86 -14.54
CA VAL A 23 -16.15 -21.19 -15.98
C VAL A 23 -15.55 -22.57 -16.25
N ILE A 24 -14.42 -22.89 -15.63
CA ILE A 24 -13.77 -24.20 -15.75
C ILE A 24 -14.59 -25.28 -15.07
N GLY A 25 -15.20 -25.00 -13.93
CA GLY A 25 -16.10 -25.91 -13.23
C GLY A 25 -17.30 -26.34 -14.09
N LEU A 26 -17.89 -25.41 -14.84
CA LEU A 26 -18.99 -25.68 -15.76
C LEU A 26 -18.56 -26.51 -16.99
N ARG A 27 -17.28 -26.47 -17.38
CA ARG A 27 -16.76 -27.18 -18.55
C ARG A 27 -16.07 -28.49 -18.22
N ALA A 28 -15.24 -28.51 -17.17
CA ALA A 28 -14.38 -29.64 -16.80
C ALA A 28 -14.79 -30.33 -15.48
N GLY A 29 -15.89 -29.89 -14.86
CA GLY A 29 -16.36 -30.41 -13.59
C GLY A 29 -15.68 -29.77 -12.36
N TRP A 30 -16.21 -30.13 -11.19
CA TRP A 30 -15.86 -29.50 -9.92
C TRP A 30 -14.39 -29.65 -9.51
N LEU A 31 -13.75 -30.76 -9.89
CA LEU A 31 -12.31 -30.99 -9.63
C LEU A 31 -11.44 -29.98 -10.38
N GLY A 32 -11.80 -29.65 -11.63
CA GLY A 32 -11.11 -28.62 -12.40
C GLY A 32 -11.25 -27.22 -11.79
N ALA A 33 -12.45 -26.91 -11.31
CA ALA A 33 -12.70 -25.64 -10.60
C ALA A 33 -11.85 -25.51 -9.32
N LEU A 34 -11.84 -26.58 -8.52
CA LEU A 34 -11.06 -26.62 -7.27
C LEU A 34 -9.57 -26.47 -7.55
N PHE A 35 -9.05 -27.17 -8.56
CA PHE A 35 -7.64 -27.07 -8.95
C PHE A 35 -7.26 -25.64 -9.34
N VAL A 36 -8.03 -25.00 -10.22
CA VAL A 36 -7.76 -23.62 -10.66
C VAL A 36 -7.85 -22.63 -9.52
N PHE A 37 -8.84 -22.80 -8.63
CA PHE A 37 -8.99 -21.94 -7.45
C PHE A 37 -7.78 -22.07 -6.52
N VAL A 38 -7.38 -23.30 -6.16
CA VAL A 38 -6.24 -23.55 -5.25
C VAL A 38 -4.94 -23.04 -5.85
N VAL A 39 -4.67 -23.34 -7.12
CA VAL A 39 -3.46 -22.90 -7.82
C VAL A 39 -3.43 -21.37 -7.97
N GLY A 40 -4.58 -20.76 -8.28
CA GLY A 40 -4.70 -19.31 -8.39
C GLY A 40 -4.41 -18.59 -7.07
N VAL A 41 -5.03 -19.04 -5.99
CA VAL A 41 -4.80 -18.49 -4.65
C VAL A 41 -3.36 -18.72 -4.17
N ALA A 42 -2.83 -19.94 -4.36
CA ALA A 42 -1.46 -20.25 -3.99
C ALA A 42 -0.45 -19.39 -4.78
N GLY A 43 -0.67 -19.22 -6.09
CA GLY A 43 0.15 -18.36 -6.95
C GLY A 43 0.11 -16.90 -6.50
N GLN A 44 -1.07 -16.40 -6.11
CA GLN A 44 -1.21 -15.04 -5.61
C GLN A 44 -0.50 -14.82 -4.28
N LEU A 45 -0.63 -15.76 -3.35
CA LEU A 45 0.10 -15.71 -2.07
C LEU A 45 1.61 -15.80 -2.26
N LEU A 46 2.05 -16.67 -3.16
CA LEU A 46 3.47 -16.79 -3.52
C LEU A 46 3.99 -15.48 -4.14
N TYR A 47 3.24 -14.89 -5.07
CA TYR A 47 3.56 -13.58 -5.65
C TYR A 47 3.77 -12.53 -4.58
N LEU A 48 2.82 -12.37 -3.64
CA LEU A 48 2.92 -11.39 -2.54
C LEU A 48 4.16 -11.61 -1.67
N ARG A 49 4.53 -12.87 -1.45
CA ARG A 49 5.66 -13.25 -0.61
C ARG A 49 7.01 -13.06 -1.29
N VAL A 50 7.07 -13.31 -2.59
CA VAL A 50 8.30 -13.33 -3.40
C VAL A 50 8.56 -11.98 -4.06
N PHE A 51 7.52 -11.23 -4.43
CA PHE A 51 7.62 -9.94 -5.11
C PHE A 51 8.58 -8.95 -4.41
N PRO A 52 8.56 -8.75 -3.09
CA PRO A 52 9.49 -7.83 -2.43
C PRO A 52 10.96 -8.23 -2.59
N ARG A 53 11.23 -9.52 -2.80
CA ARG A 53 12.59 -10.03 -3.01
C ARG A 53 13.06 -9.87 -4.45
N ILE A 54 12.14 -10.04 -5.41
CA ILE A 54 12.44 -10.00 -6.86
C ILE A 54 12.34 -8.57 -7.40
N SER A 55 11.58 -7.68 -6.77
CA SER A 55 11.33 -6.32 -7.25
C SER A 55 12.61 -5.54 -7.50
N ARG A 56 13.65 -5.74 -6.67
CA ARG A 56 14.97 -5.16 -6.86
C ARG A 56 15.62 -5.61 -8.17
N TRP A 57 15.49 -6.89 -8.49
CA TRP A 57 16.09 -7.49 -9.69
C TRP A 57 15.34 -7.11 -10.97
N LEU A 58 14.02 -6.88 -10.86
CA LEU A 58 13.14 -6.45 -11.96
C LEU A 58 13.21 -4.94 -12.24
N GLY A 59 14.08 -4.19 -11.55
CA GLY A 59 14.26 -2.75 -11.79
C GLY A 59 13.16 -1.86 -11.19
N TYR A 60 12.34 -2.38 -10.27
CA TYR A 60 11.32 -1.59 -9.57
C TYR A 60 11.91 -0.68 -8.47
N GLY A 61 13.17 -0.31 -8.56
CA GLY A 61 13.87 0.55 -7.62
C GLY A 61 14.23 -0.13 -6.32
N SER A 62 14.90 0.57 -5.43
CA SER A 62 15.26 0.06 -4.12
C SER A 62 14.01 -0.08 -3.25
N VAL A 63 13.58 -1.33 -3.04
CA VAL A 63 12.64 -1.70 -1.98
C VAL A 63 13.39 -1.85 -0.64
N ALA A 64 14.72 -1.60 -0.67
CA ALA A 64 15.56 -1.68 0.52
C ALA A 64 15.09 -0.66 1.56
N ASP A 65 15.07 -1.10 2.80
CA ASP A 65 14.89 -0.24 3.96
C ASP A 65 16.06 0.75 3.97
N GLU A 66 15.82 1.96 3.50
CA GLU A 66 16.74 3.07 3.70
C GLU A 66 16.54 3.52 5.15
N PRO A 67 17.60 3.55 5.97
CA PRO A 67 17.46 4.02 7.33
C PRO A 67 16.88 5.44 7.30
N ALA A 68 15.90 5.69 8.16
CA ALA A 68 15.30 7.02 8.25
C ALA A 68 16.42 8.04 8.55
N PRO A 69 16.52 9.11 7.77
CA PRO A 69 17.48 10.16 8.08
C PRO A 69 17.18 10.70 9.48
N PRO A 70 18.21 11.05 10.28
CA PRO A 70 18.01 11.73 11.54
C PRO A 70 17.39 13.10 11.24
N VAL A 71 16.06 13.17 11.32
CA VAL A 71 15.34 14.42 11.11
C VAL A 71 15.27 15.12 12.46
N ALA A 72 16.01 16.21 12.62
CA ALA A 72 15.86 17.14 13.72
C ALA A 72 14.51 17.88 13.52
N ALA A 73 13.41 17.23 13.86
CA ALA A 73 12.09 17.85 13.76
C ALA A 73 11.74 18.50 15.10
N PRO A 74 11.45 19.81 15.11
CA PRO A 74 11.20 20.55 16.36
C PRO A 74 9.80 20.32 16.96
N THR A 75 8.93 19.50 16.37
CA THR A 75 7.52 19.39 16.78
C THR A 75 6.97 17.99 16.54
N PRO A 76 5.90 17.56 17.27
CA PRO A 76 5.22 16.32 16.98
C PRO A 76 4.72 16.32 15.53
N TRP A 77 4.98 15.23 14.83
CA TRP A 77 4.53 15.05 13.46
C TRP A 77 3.00 14.92 13.41
N PRO A 78 2.36 15.31 12.30
CA PRO A 78 0.90 15.18 12.16
C PRO A 78 0.51 13.70 12.07
N ASP A 79 -0.72 13.41 12.55
CA ASP A 79 -1.31 12.09 12.39
C ASP A 79 -1.52 11.75 10.91
N VAL A 80 -1.24 10.49 10.58
CA VAL A 80 -1.27 9.97 9.21
C VAL A 80 -2.40 8.97 9.03
N THR A 81 -3.20 9.14 7.99
CA THR A 81 -4.08 8.08 7.50
C THR A 81 -3.37 7.33 6.37
N PHE A 82 -3.15 6.04 6.57
CA PHE A 82 -2.51 5.15 5.61
C PHE A 82 -3.56 4.29 4.91
N TYR A 83 -3.81 4.54 3.62
CA TYR A 83 -4.70 3.73 2.80
C TYR A 83 -3.92 2.58 2.18
N SER A 84 -4.32 1.36 2.51
CA SER A 84 -3.68 0.11 2.08
C SER A 84 -4.66 -0.78 1.32
N ALA A 85 -4.14 -1.83 0.66
CA ALA A 85 -4.95 -2.92 0.14
C ALA A 85 -4.26 -4.26 0.37
N SER A 86 -5.06 -5.30 0.64
CA SER A 86 -4.59 -6.63 1.06
C SER A 86 -3.67 -7.33 0.06
N VAL A 87 -3.83 -7.05 -1.26
CA VAL A 87 -2.99 -7.65 -2.32
C VAL A 87 -1.96 -6.68 -2.90
N CYS A 88 -1.73 -5.56 -2.26
CA CYS A 88 -0.72 -4.59 -2.68
C CYS A 88 0.66 -4.98 -2.13
N PRO A 89 1.64 -5.32 -2.99
CA PRO A 89 2.98 -5.76 -2.54
C PRO A 89 3.80 -4.64 -1.90
N PHE A 90 3.44 -3.37 -2.13
CA PHE A 90 4.13 -2.20 -1.57
C PHE A 90 3.57 -1.76 -0.22
N CYS A 91 2.31 -2.11 0.10
CA CYS A 91 1.68 -1.69 1.35
C CYS A 91 2.42 -2.21 2.60
N PRO A 92 2.87 -3.48 2.68
CA PRO A 92 3.66 -3.95 3.81
C PRO A 92 4.99 -3.20 4.00
N ILE A 93 5.59 -2.74 2.89
CA ILE A 93 6.86 -2.01 2.91
C ILE A 93 6.66 -0.63 3.53
N VAL A 94 5.65 0.11 3.05
CA VAL A 94 5.33 1.46 3.57
C VAL A 94 4.87 1.37 5.03
N ARG A 95 4.09 0.35 5.40
CA ARG A 95 3.69 0.10 6.80
C ARG A 95 4.91 -0.05 7.71
N ARG A 96 5.89 -0.84 7.29
CA ARG A 96 7.14 -1.02 8.06
C ARG A 96 7.90 0.28 8.23
N ARG A 97 8.07 1.06 7.15
CA ARG A 97 8.73 2.37 7.20
C ARG A 97 8.01 3.34 8.14
N LEU A 98 6.67 3.34 8.14
CA LEU A 98 5.89 4.14 9.09
C LEU A 98 6.14 3.69 10.53
N ALA A 99 6.18 2.37 10.81
CA ALA A 99 6.47 1.85 12.14
C ALA A 99 7.90 2.20 12.59
N ASP A 100 8.88 2.13 11.69
CA ASP A 100 10.27 2.52 11.98
C ASP A 100 10.37 4.03 12.30
N LEU A 101 9.64 4.88 11.58
CA LEU A 101 9.55 6.31 11.84
C LEU A 101 8.81 6.61 13.15
N GLN A 102 7.74 5.88 13.48
CA GLN A 102 7.03 6.01 14.76
C GLN A 102 7.90 5.65 15.96
N SER A 103 8.87 4.75 15.79
CA SER A 103 9.81 4.42 16.88
C SER A 103 10.77 5.57 17.21
N GLN A 104 10.94 6.52 16.29
CA GLN A 104 11.88 7.67 16.42
C GLN A 104 11.13 8.98 16.71
N HIS A 105 9.90 9.11 16.22
CA HIS A 105 9.11 10.34 16.33
C HIS A 105 7.67 10.00 16.76
N PRO A 106 7.08 10.71 17.73
CA PRO A 106 5.70 10.49 18.15
C PRO A 106 4.72 11.06 17.11
N PHE A 107 3.94 10.20 16.45
CA PHE A 107 2.80 10.55 15.60
C PHE A 107 1.83 9.38 15.49
N GLY A 108 0.54 9.66 15.23
CA GLY A 108 -0.47 8.64 15.05
C GLY A 108 -0.49 8.09 13.64
N VAL A 109 -0.68 6.77 13.47
CA VAL A 109 -0.93 6.15 12.17
C VAL A 109 -2.25 5.39 12.23
N LYS A 110 -3.21 5.81 11.40
CA LYS A 110 -4.50 5.14 11.20
C LYS A 110 -4.47 4.40 9.87
N GLU A 111 -4.41 3.08 9.90
CA GLU A 111 -4.49 2.29 8.67
C GLU A 111 -5.94 2.04 8.27
N VAL A 112 -6.22 2.21 6.97
CA VAL A 112 -7.53 1.97 6.34
C VAL A 112 -7.34 1.04 5.15
N ASP A 113 -7.77 -0.21 5.27
CA ASP A 113 -7.80 -1.14 4.14
C ASP A 113 -8.97 -0.81 3.22
N VAL A 114 -8.66 -0.48 1.95
CA VAL A 114 -9.64 -0.09 0.94
C VAL A 114 -9.98 -1.21 -0.05
N THR A 115 -9.51 -2.44 0.19
CA THR A 115 -9.70 -3.58 -0.72
C THR A 115 -11.17 -3.79 -1.08
N PHE A 116 -12.05 -3.74 -0.08
CA PHE A 116 -13.51 -3.93 -0.25
C PHE A 116 -14.32 -2.70 0.15
N ARG A 117 -13.73 -1.50 0.06
CA ARG A 117 -14.36 -0.24 0.43
C ARG A 117 -14.41 0.75 -0.73
N PRO A 118 -15.21 0.48 -1.78
CA PRO A 118 -15.30 1.35 -2.96
C PRO A 118 -15.82 2.75 -2.63
N GLU A 119 -16.59 2.90 -1.56
CA GLU A 119 -17.08 4.19 -1.07
C GLU A 119 -15.92 5.11 -0.64
N ILE A 120 -14.92 4.57 0.07
CA ILE A 120 -13.73 5.35 0.48
C ILE A 120 -12.89 5.70 -0.74
N VAL A 121 -12.70 4.73 -1.65
CA VAL A 121 -11.94 4.94 -2.88
C VAL A 121 -12.53 6.09 -3.70
N ARG A 122 -13.87 6.14 -3.83
CA ARG A 122 -14.56 7.19 -4.59
C ARG A 122 -14.54 8.54 -3.87
N SER A 123 -14.89 8.57 -2.58
CA SER A 123 -14.96 9.80 -1.80
C SER A 123 -13.61 10.49 -1.65
N LYS A 124 -12.52 9.73 -1.56
CA LYS A 124 -11.14 10.24 -1.47
C LYS A 124 -10.44 10.36 -2.83
N GLY A 125 -11.07 9.96 -3.93
CA GLY A 125 -10.48 9.99 -5.26
C GLY A 125 -9.24 9.11 -5.43
N LEU A 126 -9.15 8.00 -4.65
CA LEU A 126 -7.99 7.12 -4.65
C LEU A 126 -7.95 6.30 -5.95
N ARG A 127 -6.84 6.37 -6.68
CA ARG A 127 -6.62 5.59 -7.91
C ARG A 127 -5.62 4.46 -7.74
N SER A 128 -4.84 4.53 -6.69
CA SER A 128 -3.76 3.56 -6.41
C SER A 128 -3.52 3.47 -4.90
N VAL A 129 -2.78 2.46 -4.47
CA VAL A 129 -2.25 2.28 -3.12
C VAL A 129 -0.77 1.89 -3.21
N PRO A 130 0.04 2.09 -2.17
CA PRO A 130 -0.26 2.75 -0.89
C PRO A 130 -0.45 4.26 -1.04
N VAL A 131 -1.23 4.87 -0.14
CA VAL A 131 -1.43 6.32 -0.05
C VAL A 131 -1.36 6.76 1.41
N LEU A 132 -0.62 7.82 1.67
CA LEU A 132 -0.55 8.51 2.96
C LEU A 132 -1.29 9.85 2.85
N GLU A 133 -2.14 10.14 3.82
CA GLU A 133 -2.84 11.42 3.95
C GLU A 133 -2.49 12.03 5.30
N ALA A 134 -2.02 13.28 5.30
CA ALA A 134 -1.77 14.07 6.49
C ALA A 134 -2.11 15.54 6.19
N ASN A 135 -2.85 16.21 7.07
CA ASN A 135 -3.25 17.63 6.94
C ASN A 135 -3.85 17.96 5.56
N GLY A 136 -4.68 17.07 4.99
CA GLY A 136 -5.31 17.27 3.68
C GLY A 136 -4.36 17.08 2.47
N ARG A 137 -3.09 16.77 2.70
CA ARG A 137 -2.11 16.45 1.65
C ARG A 137 -2.03 14.95 1.42
N ILE A 138 -1.61 14.56 0.22
CA ILE A 138 -1.54 13.16 -0.18
C ILE A 138 -0.14 12.84 -0.72
N LEU A 139 0.44 11.76 -0.21
CA LEU A 139 1.65 11.13 -0.76
C LEU A 139 1.29 9.73 -1.23
N ALA A 140 1.38 9.48 -2.54
CA ALA A 140 0.98 8.20 -3.14
C ALA A 140 2.19 7.42 -3.65
N GLY A 141 2.11 6.09 -3.53
CA GLY A 141 3.12 5.16 -4.03
C GLY A 141 4.06 4.62 -2.95
N ASN A 142 5.07 3.86 -3.38
CA ASN A 142 6.08 3.26 -2.50
C ASN A 142 7.08 4.33 -2.04
N ALA A 143 6.63 5.23 -1.16
CA ALA A 143 7.47 6.30 -0.63
C ALA A 143 8.60 5.75 0.27
N THR A 144 9.80 6.29 0.13
CA THR A 144 10.94 5.97 1.01
C THR A 144 10.75 6.62 2.39
N SER A 145 11.50 6.15 3.40
CA SER A 145 11.46 6.75 4.74
C SER A 145 11.81 8.25 4.71
N SER A 146 12.77 8.65 3.88
CA SER A 146 13.13 10.06 3.68
C SER A 146 11.99 10.88 3.05
N GLN A 147 11.28 10.31 2.06
CA GLN A 147 10.13 10.98 1.44
C GLN A 147 8.96 11.11 2.42
N ILE A 148 8.70 10.09 3.24
CA ILE A 148 7.66 10.14 4.27
C ILE A 148 8.03 11.19 5.32
N ALA A 149 9.26 11.21 5.81
CA ALA A 149 9.74 12.21 6.76
C ALA A 149 9.62 13.63 6.19
N ALA A 150 10.07 13.85 4.96
CA ALA A 150 9.95 15.15 4.29
C ALA A 150 8.48 15.57 4.11
N PHE A 151 7.59 14.62 3.79
CA PHE A 151 6.15 14.88 3.66
C PHE A 151 5.52 15.31 4.98
N LEU A 152 5.90 14.66 6.10
CA LEU A 152 5.36 14.97 7.43
C LEU A 152 5.95 16.24 8.03
N THR A 153 7.20 16.57 7.71
CA THR A 153 7.87 17.80 8.21
C THR A 153 7.56 19.05 7.38
N ALA A 154 7.11 18.90 6.14
CA ALA A 154 6.79 20.04 5.28
C ALA A 154 5.64 20.92 5.83
N ASP A 155 4.85 20.43 6.78
CA ASP A 155 3.79 21.18 7.48
C ASP A 155 4.27 21.85 8.78
N ALA A 156 5.53 21.65 9.18
CA ALA A 156 6.13 22.32 10.34
C ALA A 156 6.56 23.77 10.03
N GLY A 157 6.14 24.34 8.91
CA GLY A 157 6.30 25.77 8.58
C GLY A 157 5.50 26.64 9.55
N PRO A 158 5.95 27.91 9.82
CA PRO A 158 5.47 28.73 10.92
C PRO A 158 3.99 29.07 10.78
N GLY A 159 3.21 28.54 11.72
CA GLY A 159 1.96 29.12 12.23
C GLY A 159 0.97 29.69 11.22
N THR A 160 -0.06 28.91 10.89
CA THR A 160 -1.41 29.48 10.83
C THR A 160 -2.19 28.97 12.02
N ALA A 161 -1.90 29.53 13.18
CA ALA A 161 -2.92 29.75 14.18
C ALA A 161 -3.95 30.69 13.56
N SER A 162 -5.05 30.17 13.05
CA SER A 162 -6.22 30.96 12.69
C SER A 162 -7.40 30.46 13.50
N HIS A 163 -7.74 31.27 14.45
CA HIS A 163 -8.99 31.60 15.12
C HIS A 163 -10.19 30.63 14.95
#